data_359266ad7aeadcb4dcb66c1abbb2a21a
#
_entry.id   359266ad7aeadcb4dcb66c1abbb2a21a
#
_cell.length_a   1.000
_cell.length_b   1.000
_cell.length_c   1.000
_cell.angle_alpha   90.00
_cell.angle_beta   90.00
_cell.angle_gamma   90.00
#
_symmetry.space_group_name_H-M   'P 1'
#
loop_
_entity.id
_entity.type
_entity.pdbx_description
1 polymer ?
#
loop_
_entity_poly.entity_id
_entity_poly.type
_entity_poly.pdbx_seq_one_letter_code
_entity_poly.pdbx_strand_id
1 'polypeptide(L)'
;VSQMSRRAFLAATAGVTCAVGGGGVAACAKTAPPDNTAVLVIGAGMAGLGAARSLADAGWPVRVIEARNRVGGRVNTTRDWGAPLEMGASWIHGTTNNPLVELARKVQAHLAPTDYNQAAKLVIDPRLQPLDYHEETWRTLVAQARDEVGGGSLGAAVNAQAERDELSNSQRAQLAYYVNTEIEDEYAADADQLSATMFDRGTYYGGPQVVITSGYDAVPHSLAEGLPIVFNTAVKAIVQHGNSVTVRTGERSFEGPAAILTVPLGVLQAGAITFDPPLPDAHVHSLRALGFGVLSKSYFRFAQRSWGLENAFYQFLGADTGMWAQWLTLPAAAGPIVLAFNAGHRGRYAESSAPEELIAGALPIARQLFGDDAAIVDVKSSSWTADPYARGSYSFHAPGSGLDDRRRLQEPIGDRLYLAGEAVGEDNPATVHGALLSGRHAAAELMRRLG
;
A
#
# COMPACT_ATOMS: atom_id res chain seq x y z
N VAL A 1 -30.74 -32.34 -10.96
CA VAL A 1 -31.47 -31.41 -11.82
C VAL A 1 -32.79 -31.10 -11.12
N SER A 2 -32.84 -30.03 -10.35
CA SER A 2 -34.08 -29.43 -9.85
C SER A 2 -33.86 -27.96 -9.72
N GLN A 3 -34.53 -27.19 -10.58
CA GLN A 3 -34.62 -25.74 -10.51
C GLN A 3 -35.40 -25.39 -9.24
N MET A 4 -34.71 -24.81 -8.23
CA MET A 4 -35.39 -24.06 -7.18
C MET A 4 -35.49 -22.61 -7.60
N SER A 5 -36.71 -22.13 -7.72
CA SER A 5 -37.12 -20.88 -8.32
C SER A 5 -36.72 -19.69 -7.48
N ARG A 6 -36.32 -18.61 -8.17
CA ARG A 6 -36.05 -17.23 -7.69
C ARG A 6 -37.20 -16.55 -6.87
N ARG A 7 -38.25 -17.28 -6.51
CA ARG A 7 -39.46 -16.70 -5.86
C ARG A 7 -39.47 -16.79 -4.32
N ALA A 8 -38.56 -17.52 -3.68
CA ALA A 8 -38.57 -17.67 -2.23
C ALA A 8 -37.77 -16.55 -1.47
N PHE A 9 -37.03 -15.71 -2.17
CA PHE A 9 -36.20 -14.65 -1.54
C PHE A 9 -36.81 -13.25 -1.57
N LEU A 10 -37.99 -13.07 -2.19
CA LEU A 10 -38.66 -11.77 -2.38
C LEU A 10 -39.76 -11.46 -1.35
N ALA A 11 -39.87 -12.19 -0.26
CA ALA A 11 -40.93 -12.00 0.75
C ALA A 11 -40.51 -11.17 1.97
N ALA A 12 -39.38 -10.44 1.92
CA ALA A 12 -39.00 -9.48 2.97
C ALA A 12 -38.82 -8.05 2.41
N THR A 13 -39.79 -7.59 1.58
CA THR A 13 -39.91 -6.17 1.27
C THR A 13 -40.71 -5.50 2.38
N ALA A 14 -39.99 -4.83 3.29
CA ALA A 14 -40.58 -3.94 4.26
C ALA A 14 -41.33 -2.80 3.54
N GLY A 15 -42.56 -2.60 3.91
CA GLY A 15 -43.48 -1.63 3.30
C GLY A 15 -42.93 -0.20 3.26
N VAL A 16 -43.00 0.40 2.09
CA VAL A 16 -42.81 1.82 1.88
C VAL A 16 -44.11 2.52 2.25
N THR A 17 -44.17 3.15 3.40
CA THR A 17 -45.21 4.14 3.73
C THR A 17 -44.80 5.48 3.15
N CYS A 18 -45.32 5.81 1.96
CA CYS A 18 -45.26 7.18 1.42
C CYS A 18 -46.40 8.01 2.03
N ALA A 19 -46.07 8.97 2.90
CA ALA A 19 -46.96 10.04 3.23
C ALA A 19 -46.91 11.10 2.14
N VAL A 20 -48.01 11.31 1.44
CA VAL A 20 -48.17 12.36 0.45
C VAL A 20 -48.52 13.67 1.16
N GLY A 21 -47.60 14.63 1.12
CA GLY A 21 -47.79 15.97 1.67
C GLY A 21 -46.71 16.93 1.18
N GLY A 22 -47.02 17.70 0.10
CA GLY A 22 -46.41 19.01 -0.23
C GLY A 22 -44.95 19.07 -0.67
N GLY A 23 -44.68 19.09 -1.96
CA GLY A 23 -43.64 19.87 -2.67
C GLY A 23 -42.20 19.84 -2.12
N GLY A 24 -41.51 18.72 -2.17
CA GLY A 24 -40.05 18.63 -1.98
C GLY A 24 -39.60 17.25 -2.41
N VAL A 25 -38.58 17.17 -3.27
CA VAL A 25 -37.97 15.90 -3.66
C VAL A 25 -37.24 15.34 -2.44
N ALA A 26 -37.92 14.50 -1.67
CA ALA A 26 -37.30 13.77 -0.56
C ALA A 26 -36.42 12.67 -1.16
N ALA A 27 -35.10 12.83 -1.05
CA ALA A 27 -34.17 11.72 -1.25
C ALA A 27 -34.55 10.63 -0.25
N CYS A 28 -35.01 9.47 -0.74
CA CYS A 28 -35.24 8.29 0.10
C CYS A 28 -33.91 7.88 0.72
N ALA A 29 -33.65 8.24 1.96
CA ALA A 29 -32.59 7.68 2.75
C ALA A 29 -32.87 6.17 2.86
N LYS A 30 -32.04 5.34 2.21
CA LYS A 30 -32.09 3.89 2.41
C LYS A 30 -31.85 3.63 3.90
N THR A 31 -32.85 3.14 4.61
CA THR A 31 -32.67 2.67 5.99
C THR A 31 -31.58 1.61 6.02
N ALA A 32 -30.65 1.74 6.96
CA ALA A 32 -29.62 0.75 7.14
C ALA A 32 -30.26 -0.64 7.36
N PRO A 33 -29.75 -1.70 6.71
CA PRO A 33 -30.29 -3.06 6.89
C PRO A 33 -30.23 -3.46 8.37
N PRO A 34 -31.12 -4.38 8.82
CA PRO A 34 -31.07 -4.92 10.18
C PRO A 34 -29.66 -5.37 10.54
N ASP A 35 -29.27 -5.21 11.79
CA ASP A 35 -27.87 -5.36 12.25
C ASP A 35 -27.26 -6.76 11.95
N ASN A 36 -28.06 -7.79 11.73
CA ASN A 36 -27.61 -9.19 11.54
C ASN A 36 -27.68 -9.70 10.10
N THR A 37 -28.08 -8.89 9.12
CA THR A 37 -28.22 -9.33 7.71
C THR A 37 -27.11 -8.85 6.79
N ALA A 38 -26.33 -7.88 7.24
CA ALA A 38 -25.27 -7.26 6.43
C ALA A 38 -23.97 -8.08 6.54
N VAL A 39 -23.30 -8.29 5.39
CA VAL A 39 -21.91 -8.75 5.37
C VAL A 39 -21.03 -7.65 5.99
N LEU A 40 -20.17 -8.04 6.93
CA LEU A 40 -19.29 -7.12 7.65
C LEU A 40 -17.95 -7.00 6.92
N VAL A 41 -17.58 -5.80 6.51
CA VAL A 41 -16.27 -5.50 5.91
C VAL A 41 -15.45 -4.70 6.90
N ILE A 42 -14.34 -5.26 7.36
CA ILE A 42 -13.47 -4.63 8.36
C ILE A 42 -12.32 -3.92 7.64
N GLY A 43 -12.37 -2.58 7.68
CA GLY A 43 -11.45 -1.67 6.99
C GLY A 43 -12.07 -1.01 5.76
N ALA A 44 -11.90 0.32 5.63
CA ALA A 44 -12.29 1.12 4.47
C ALA A 44 -11.07 1.51 3.60
N GLY A 45 -10.05 0.64 3.53
CA GLY A 45 -8.96 0.71 2.56
C GLY A 45 -9.44 0.22 1.18
N MET A 46 -8.53 0.21 0.20
CA MET A 46 -8.87 -0.19 -1.18
C MET A 46 -9.44 -1.60 -1.28
N ALA A 47 -8.95 -2.55 -0.49
CA ALA A 47 -9.49 -3.91 -0.45
C ALA A 47 -10.93 -3.93 0.12
N GLY A 48 -11.14 -3.29 1.27
CA GLY A 48 -12.45 -3.25 1.89
C GLY A 48 -13.49 -2.51 1.05
N LEU A 49 -13.11 -1.38 0.45
CA LEU A 49 -13.98 -0.64 -0.46
C LEU A 49 -14.28 -1.44 -1.74
N GLY A 50 -13.28 -2.17 -2.28
CA GLY A 50 -13.46 -3.06 -3.41
C GLY A 50 -14.45 -4.19 -3.10
N ALA A 51 -14.32 -4.82 -1.93
CA ALA A 51 -15.25 -5.85 -1.46
C ALA A 51 -16.66 -5.29 -1.23
N ALA A 52 -16.77 -4.20 -0.47
CA ALA A 52 -18.05 -3.60 -0.11
C ALA A 52 -18.82 -3.11 -1.34
N ARG A 53 -18.14 -2.51 -2.32
CA ARG A 53 -18.74 -2.08 -3.58
C ARG A 53 -19.24 -3.28 -4.38
N SER A 54 -18.44 -4.34 -4.53
CA SER A 54 -18.85 -5.55 -5.24
C SER A 54 -20.09 -6.20 -4.62
N LEU A 55 -20.17 -6.27 -3.30
CA LEU A 55 -21.34 -6.78 -2.57
C LEU A 55 -22.55 -5.87 -2.77
N ALA A 56 -22.40 -4.56 -2.58
CA ALA A 56 -23.50 -3.60 -2.72
C ALA A 56 -24.07 -3.55 -4.15
N ASP A 57 -23.21 -3.58 -5.16
CA ASP A 57 -23.60 -3.58 -6.56
C ASP A 57 -24.34 -4.89 -6.96
N ALA A 58 -24.02 -5.98 -6.28
CA ALA A 58 -24.74 -7.25 -6.41
C ALA A 58 -26.03 -7.35 -5.56
N GLY A 59 -26.39 -6.27 -4.84
CA GLY A 59 -27.59 -6.19 -4.02
C GLY A 59 -27.49 -6.82 -2.63
N TRP A 60 -26.29 -7.18 -2.18
CA TRP A 60 -26.07 -7.71 -0.84
C TRP A 60 -26.03 -6.60 0.20
N PRO A 61 -26.70 -6.76 1.34
CA PRO A 61 -26.53 -5.86 2.46
C PRO A 61 -25.07 -5.87 2.94
N VAL A 62 -24.46 -4.71 3.10
CA VAL A 62 -23.06 -4.58 3.54
C VAL A 62 -22.95 -3.51 4.62
N ARG A 63 -22.01 -3.69 5.54
CA ARG A 63 -21.60 -2.68 6.52
C ARG A 63 -20.09 -2.65 6.60
N VAL A 64 -19.49 -1.48 6.40
CA VAL A 64 -18.06 -1.27 6.54
C VAL A 64 -17.75 -0.73 7.93
N ILE A 65 -16.74 -1.28 8.61
CA ILE A 65 -16.28 -0.86 9.94
C ILE A 65 -14.84 -0.37 9.79
N GLU A 66 -14.64 0.94 9.99
CA GLU A 66 -13.35 1.59 9.79
C GLU A 66 -12.83 2.19 11.10
N ALA A 67 -11.56 1.90 11.40
CA ALA A 67 -10.91 2.35 12.62
C ALA A 67 -10.64 3.86 12.64
N ARG A 68 -10.38 4.46 11.48
CA ARG A 68 -10.09 5.90 11.31
C ARG A 68 -11.39 6.70 11.05
N ASN A 69 -11.23 8.00 10.98
CA ASN A 69 -12.28 8.94 10.56
C ASN A 69 -12.30 9.20 9.04
N ARG A 70 -11.55 8.40 8.26
CA ARG A 70 -11.40 8.55 6.81
C ARG A 70 -11.35 7.20 6.10
N VAL A 71 -11.64 7.20 4.81
CA VAL A 71 -11.44 6.07 3.91
C VAL A 71 -10.01 6.06 3.32
N GLY A 72 -9.69 5.05 2.52
CA GLY A 72 -8.45 4.95 1.74
C GLY A 72 -7.35 4.13 2.41
N GLY A 73 -7.35 4.05 3.75
CA GLY A 73 -6.29 3.32 4.47
C GLY A 73 -4.89 3.89 4.19
N ARG A 74 -4.03 3.12 3.49
CA ARG A 74 -2.68 3.52 3.05
C ARG A 74 -2.66 4.37 1.77
N VAL A 75 -3.78 4.63 1.13
CA VAL A 75 -3.98 5.77 0.22
C VAL A 75 -4.38 6.95 1.09
N ASN A 76 -3.51 7.94 1.21
CA ASN A 76 -3.67 9.07 2.12
C ASN A 76 -3.03 10.33 1.56
N THR A 77 -3.87 11.25 1.11
CA THR A 77 -3.47 12.54 0.57
C THR A 77 -3.65 13.64 1.62
N THR A 78 -2.63 14.45 1.88
CA THR A 78 -2.78 15.69 2.65
C THR A 78 -2.63 16.92 1.72
N ARG A 79 -3.24 18.04 2.12
CA ARG A 79 -3.18 19.31 1.36
C ARG A 79 -2.74 20.47 2.25
N ASP A 80 -2.08 20.19 3.36
CA ASP A 80 -1.68 21.19 4.36
C ASP A 80 -0.78 22.29 3.77
N TRP A 81 -0.06 22.02 2.68
CA TRP A 81 0.77 23.00 1.98
C TRP A 81 0.10 23.53 0.70
N GLY A 82 -1.21 23.35 0.54
CA GLY A 82 -1.99 23.82 -0.62
C GLY A 82 -1.88 22.96 -1.87
N ALA A 83 -1.05 21.92 -1.86
CA ALA A 83 -0.91 20.94 -2.93
C ALA A 83 -1.21 19.53 -2.40
N PRO A 84 -1.68 18.59 -3.24
CA PRO A 84 -1.82 17.19 -2.84
C PRO A 84 -0.45 16.56 -2.59
N LEU A 85 -0.24 16.06 -1.37
CA LEU A 85 0.94 15.31 -0.97
C LEU A 85 0.49 13.89 -0.60
N GLU A 86 0.98 12.91 -1.33
CA GLU A 86 0.64 11.51 -1.14
C GLU A 86 1.50 10.89 -0.04
N MET A 87 1.00 10.88 1.19
CA MET A 87 1.72 10.31 2.33
C MET A 87 1.83 8.79 2.27
N GLY A 88 0.99 8.13 1.48
CA GLY A 88 1.00 6.70 1.18
C GLY A 88 1.27 6.42 -0.30
N ALA A 89 0.45 5.55 -0.91
CA ALA A 89 0.57 5.23 -2.32
C ALA A 89 0.43 6.48 -3.21
N SER A 90 1.26 6.59 -4.24
CA SER A 90 1.27 7.70 -5.20
C SER A 90 1.08 7.24 -6.63
N TRP A 91 1.53 6.02 -6.94
CA TRP A 91 1.60 5.51 -8.31
C TRP A 91 0.47 4.56 -8.67
N ILE A 92 0.15 4.54 -9.95
CA ILE A 92 -0.46 3.40 -10.63
C ILE A 92 0.67 2.70 -11.36
N HIS A 93 1.11 1.54 -10.85
CA HIS A 93 2.17 0.74 -11.44
C HIS A 93 1.62 -0.05 -12.62
N GLY A 94 2.06 0.30 -13.83
CA GLY A 94 1.57 -0.26 -15.08
C GLY A 94 0.12 0.17 -15.39
N THR A 95 -0.09 0.77 -16.53
CA THR A 95 -1.40 1.33 -16.92
C THR A 95 -2.19 0.41 -17.86
N THR A 96 -1.57 -0.63 -18.43
CA THR A 96 -2.21 -1.54 -19.37
C THR A 96 -3.17 -2.48 -18.64
N ASN A 97 -4.47 -2.32 -18.87
CA ASN A 97 -5.55 -3.10 -18.24
C ASN A 97 -5.63 -2.98 -16.70
N ASN A 98 -4.97 -2.01 -16.10
CA ASN A 98 -5.01 -1.77 -14.67
C ASN A 98 -6.35 -1.14 -14.26
N PRO A 99 -7.13 -1.74 -13.34
CA PRO A 99 -8.46 -1.25 -12.96
C PRO A 99 -8.44 0.14 -12.31
N LEU A 100 -7.30 0.57 -11.77
CA LEU A 100 -7.17 1.90 -11.19
C LEU A 100 -7.19 3.02 -12.24
N VAL A 101 -6.78 2.73 -13.48
CA VAL A 101 -6.84 3.72 -14.58
C VAL A 101 -8.28 4.10 -14.89
N GLU A 102 -9.19 3.13 -14.89
CA GLU A 102 -10.61 3.39 -15.07
C GLU A 102 -11.20 4.18 -13.90
N LEU A 103 -10.87 3.80 -12.67
CA LEU A 103 -11.32 4.54 -11.48
C LEU A 103 -10.76 5.96 -11.45
N ALA A 104 -9.49 6.15 -11.78
CA ALA A 104 -8.86 7.47 -11.88
C ALA A 104 -9.57 8.35 -12.94
N ARG A 105 -9.89 7.77 -14.11
CA ARG A 105 -10.66 8.47 -15.15
C ARG A 105 -12.07 8.84 -14.68
N LYS A 106 -12.76 7.96 -13.96
CA LYS A 106 -14.10 8.22 -13.41
C LYS A 106 -14.12 9.43 -12.49
N VAL A 107 -13.07 9.63 -11.71
CA VAL A 107 -12.92 10.79 -10.81
C VAL A 107 -12.16 11.96 -11.44
N GLN A 108 -11.90 11.91 -12.75
CA GLN A 108 -11.18 12.94 -13.51
C GLN A 108 -9.79 13.26 -12.91
N ALA A 109 -9.11 12.24 -12.38
CA ALA A 109 -7.79 12.41 -11.81
C ALA A 109 -6.76 12.77 -12.90
N HIS A 110 -5.83 13.67 -12.55
CA HIS A 110 -4.72 14.04 -13.41
C HIS A 110 -3.59 13.04 -13.24
N LEU A 111 -3.25 12.34 -14.33
CA LEU A 111 -2.17 11.35 -14.37
C LEU A 111 -0.94 11.96 -15.04
N ALA A 112 0.21 11.92 -14.38
CA ALA A 112 1.49 12.34 -14.95
C ALA A 112 2.41 11.11 -15.08
N PRO A 113 2.96 10.83 -16.28
CA PRO A 113 3.95 9.78 -16.45
C PRO A 113 5.19 10.07 -15.58
N THR A 114 5.79 9.01 -15.07
CA THR A 114 7.09 9.05 -14.38
C THR A 114 7.96 7.95 -14.94
N ASP A 115 9.22 8.26 -15.17
CA ASP A 115 10.22 7.28 -15.61
C ASP A 115 11.29 7.17 -14.52
N TYR A 116 11.30 6.06 -13.81
CA TYR A 116 12.28 5.77 -12.77
C TYR A 116 13.69 5.57 -13.35
N ASN A 117 13.77 5.11 -14.61
CA ASN A 117 15.02 4.78 -15.27
C ASN A 117 15.72 6.01 -15.87
N GLN A 118 15.06 7.17 -15.86
CA GLN A 118 15.62 8.41 -16.37
C GLN A 118 15.65 9.49 -15.27
N ALA A 119 16.76 9.50 -14.53
CA ALA A 119 17.01 10.61 -13.63
C ALA A 119 17.30 11.89 -14.43
N ALA A 120 16.66 12.99 -14.07
CA ALA A 120 16.98 14.31 -14.63
C ALA A 120 18.43 14.72 -14.30
N LYS A 121 18.93 14.24 -13.16
CA LYS A 121 20.31 14.45 -12.74
C LYS A 121 20.72 13.34 -11.76
N LEU A 122 21.82 12.67 -12.06
CA LEU A 122 22.56 11.86 -11.10
C LEU A 122 23.79 12.62 -10.65
N VAL A 123 23.91 12.86 -9.35
CA VAL A 123 25.11 13.43 -8.73
C VAL A 123 25.87 12.34 -7.99
N ILE A 124 27.15 12.27 -8.23
CA ILE A 124 28.06 11.32 -7.58
C ILE A 124 28.94 12.08 -6.59
N ASP A 125 29.01 11.58 -5.37
CA ASP A 125 29.85 12.12 -4.30
C ASP A 125 31.32 12.22 -4.79
N PRO A 126 31.95 13.39 -4.72
CA PRO A 126 33.35 13.56 -5.12
C PRO A 126 34.34 12.59 -4.45
N ARG A 127 34.02 12.08 -3.26
CA ARG A 127 34.83 11.07 -2.56
C ARG A 127 34.92 9.73 -3.30
N LEU A 128 34.01 9.46 -4.24
CA LEU A 128 33.97 8.24 -5.06
C LEU A 128 34.67 8.40 -6.41
N GLN A 129 35.28 9.54 -6.71
CA GLN A 129 35.91 9.81 -8.01
C GLN A 129 37.25 9.06 -8.19
N PRO A 130 37.61 8.63 -9.41
CA PRO A 130 36.80 8.63 -10.63
C PRO A 130 35.76 7.49 -10.58
N LEU A 131 34.53 7.79 -10.94
CA LEU A 131 33.43 6.83 -10.91
C LEU A 131 32.62 6.94 -12.20
N ASP A 132 32.42 5.77 -12.84
CA ASP A 132 31.50 5.59 -13.94
C ASP A 132 30.43 4.60 -13.47
N TYR A 133 29.19 5.08 -13.28
CA TYR A 133 28.09 4.26 -12.78
C TYR A 133 27.35 3.63 -13.97
N HIS A 134 27.35 2.30 -14.00
CA HIS A 134 26.60 1.51 -14.97
C HIS A 134 25.63 0.57 -14.26
N GLU A 135 24.35 0.91 -14.25
CA GLU A 135 23.29 0.13 -13.61
C GLU A 135 23.28 -1.34 -14.01
N GLU A 136 23.47 -1.63 -15.30
CA GLU A 136 23.48 -2.99 -15.85
C GLU A 136 24.53 -3.91 -15.21
N THR A 137 25.67 -3.35 -14.81
CA THR A 137 26.71 -4.10 -14.09
C THR A 137 26.16 -4.64 -12.76
N TRP A 138 25.45 -3.81 -12.03
CA TRP A 138 24.93 -4.17 -10.70
C TRP A 138 23.69 -5.04 -10.80
N ARG A 139 22.85 -4.83 -11.81
CA ARG A 139 21.74 -5.72 -12.14
C ARG A 139 22.22 -7.13 -12.42
N THR A 140 23.29 -7.27 -13.22
CA THR A 140 23.89 -8.56 -13.55
C THR A 140 24.49 -9.23 -12.31
N LEU A 141 25.22 -8.48 -11.48
CA LEU A 141 25.81 -9.02 -10.25
C LEU A 141 24.72 -9.54 -9.29
N VAL A 142 23.65 -8.78 -9.08
CA VAL A 142 22.53 -9.21 -8.24
C VAL A 142 21.84 -10.46 -8.80
N ALA A 143 21.67 -10.55 -10.12
CA ALA A 143 21.13 -11.75 -10.76
C ALA A 143 22.03 -12.98 -10.51
N GLN A 144 23.35 -12.85 -10.70
CA GLN A 144 24.32 -13.93 -10.43
C GLN A 144 24.29 -14.35 -8.95
N ALA A 145 24.27 -13.37 -8.03
CA ALA A 145 24.17 -13.64 -6.59
C ALA A 145 22.94 -14.49 -6.23
N ARG A 146 21.82 -14.24 -6.91
CA ARG A 146 20.56 -14.97 -6.72
C ARG A 146 20.59 -16.38 -7.27
N ASP A 147 21.21 -16.57 -8.42
CA ASP A 147 21.29 -17.88 -9.09
C ASP A 147 22.15 -18.88 -8.31
N GLU A 148 23.14 -18.39 -7.55
CA GLU A 148 24.06 -19.20 -6.76
C GLU A 148 23.52 -19.63 -5.41
N VAL A 149 22.40 -19.04 -4.94
CA VAL A 149 21.81 -19.35 -3.63
C VAL A 149 20.51 -20.10 -3.76
N GLY A 150 20.35 -21.20 -3.04
CA GLY A 150 19.10 -21.95 -2.95
C GLY A 150 18.05 -21.34 -2.03
N GLY A 151 18.34 -20.19 -1.41
CA GLY A 151 17.47 -19.52 -0.43
C GLY A 151 18.24 -18.49 0.41
N GLY A 152 17.63 -18.02 1.49
CA GLY A 152 18.23 -17.01 2.36
C GLY A 152 17.90 -15.57 1.95
N SER A 153 18.62 -14.60 2.52
CA SER A 153 18.39 -13.19 2.24
C SER A 153 19.15 -12.71 1.01
N LEU A 154 18.54 -11.74 0.32
CA LEU A 154 19.17 -11.09 -0.83
C LEU A 154 20.46 -10.37 -0.43
N GLY A 155 20.44 -9.65 0.70
CA GLY A 155 21.63 -8.94 1.20
C GLY A 155 22.82 -9.87 1.44
N ALA A 156 22.59 -11.03 2.07
CA ALA A 156 23.64 -12.02 2.26
C ALA A 156 24.18 -12.57 0.93
N ALA A 157 23.31 -12.85 -0.04
CA ALA A 157 23.71 -13.33 -1.36
C ALA A 157 24.54 -12.28 -2.13
N VAL A 158 24.09 -11.03 -2.14
CA VAL A 158 24.78 -9.91 -2.80
C VAL A 158 26.14 -9.62 -2.15
N ASN A 159 26.23 -9.64 -0.82
CA ASN A 159 27.47 -9.43 -0.09
C ASN A 159 28.48 -10.54 -0.39
N ALA A 160 28.04 -11.81 -0.40
CA ALA A 160 28.90 -12.94 -0.73
C ALA A 160 29.42 -12.83 -2.18
N GLN A 161 28.59 -12.38 -3.13
CA GLN A 161 29.04 -12.14 -4.51
C GLN A 161 30.05 -11.00 -4.58
N ALA A 162 29.81 -9.90 -3.89
CA ALA A 162 30.71 -8.75 -3.83
C ALA A 162 32.09 -9.10 -3.21
N GLU A 163 32.13 -10.08 -2.31
CA GLU A 163 33.38 -10.62 -1.74
C GLU A 163 34.11 -11.51 -2.77
N ARG A 164 33.41 -12.41 -3.45
CA ARG A 164 34.00 -13.27 -4.49
C ARG A 164 34.64 -12.47 -5.64
N ASP A 165 33.95 -11.37 -6.04
CA ASP A 165 34.38 -10.48 -7.12
C ASP A 165 35.43 -9.46 -6.64
N GLU A 166 35.84 -9.49 -5.37
CA GLU A 166 36.83 -8.59 -4.75
C GLU A 166 36.55 -7.11 -5.00
N LEU A 167 35.27 -6.71 -4.91
CA LEU A 167 34.87 -5.33 -5.21
C LEU A 167 35.59 -4.29 -4.35
N SER A 168 36.12 -3.26 -5.00
CA SER A 168 36.67 -2.07 -4.36
C SER A 168 35.60 -1.28 -3.58
N ASN A 169 36.01 -0.37 -2.69
CA ASN A 169 35.09 0.46 -1.91
C ASN A 169 34.14 1.28 -2.80
N SER A 170 34.64 1.85 -3.92
CA SER A 170 33.82 2.58 -4.86
C SER A 170 32.79 1.69 -5.55
N GLN A 171 33.15 0.48 -5.94
CA GLN A 171 32.24 -0.51 -6.52
C GLN A 171 31.19 -0.97 -5.52
N ARG A 172 31.57 -1.19 -4.26
CA ARG A 172 30.62 -1.52 -3.17
C ARG A 172 29.64 -0.38 -2.92
N ALA A 173 30.07 0.88 -3.01
CA ALA A 173 29.16 2.03 -2.90
C ALA A 173 28.17 2.10 -4.05
N GLN A 174 28.59 1.79 -5.29
CA GLN A 174 27.69 1.70 -6.44
C GLN A 174 26.68 0.57 -6.30
N LEU A 175 27.15 -0.63 -5.90
CA LEU A 175 26.28 -1.78 -5.66
C LEU A 175 25.26 -1.48 -4.57
N ALA A 176 25.69 -0.88 -3.47
CA ALA A 176 24.79 -0.51 -2.38
C ALA A 176 23.76 0.56 -2.81
N TYR A 177 24.18 1.50 -3.65
CA TYR A 177 23.27 2.48 -4.27
C TYR A 177 22.22 1.78 -5.15
N TYR A 178 22.64 0.88 -6.04
CA TYR A 178 21.74 0.09 -6.88
C TYR A 178 20.73 -0.72 -6.03
N VAL A 179 21.23 -1.45 -5.03
CA VAL A 179 20.37 -2.24 -4.13
C VAL A 179 19.37 -1.35 -3.39
N ASN A 180 19.82 -0.18 -2.91
CA ASN A 180 18.93 0.75 -2.22
C ASN A 180 17.85 1.32 -3.14
N THR A 181 18.23 1.87 -4.30
CA THR A 181 17.29 2.61 -5.16
C THR A 181 16.39 1.72 -5.98
N GLU A 182 16.88 0.55 -6.44
CA GLU A 182 16.13 -0.34 -7.33
C GLU A 182 15.44 -1.49 -6.58
N ILE A 183 15.84 -1.75 -5.33
CA ILE A 183 15.31 -2.90 -4.60
C ILE A 183 14.72 -2.49 -3.25
N GLU A 184 15.52 -1.90 -2.36
CA GLU A 184 15.04 -1.60 -1.00
C GLU A 184 13.89 -0.59 -1.01
N ASP A 185 13.96 0.47 -1.82
CA ASP A 185 12.89 1.46 -1.97
C ASP A 185 11.64 0.87 -2.63
N GLU A 186 11.80 -0.06 -3.59
CA GLU A 186 10.66 -0.72 -4.25
C GLU A 186 9.94 -1.69 -3.30
N TYR A 187 10.68 -2.48 -2.49
CA TYR A 187 10.11 -3.50 -1.61
C TYR A 187 9.95 -3.05 -0.15
N ALA A 188 10.25 -1.79 0.16
CA ALA A 188 10.12 -1.19 1.50
C ALA A 188 10.91 -1.90 2.61
N ALA A 189 11.99 -2.58 2.28
CA ALA A 189 12.72 -3.43 3.21
C ALA A 189 14.23 -3.37 2.95
N ASP A 190 15.01 -3.60 3.99
CA ASP A 190 16.44 -3.83 3.83
C ASP A 190 16.68 -5.13 3.05
N ALA A 191 17.70 -5.18 2.20
CA ALA A 191 18.02 -6.35 1.38
C ALA A 191 18.22 -7.63 2.23
N ASP A 192 18.68 -7.49 3.48
CA ASP A 192 18.79 -8.61 4.42
C ASP A 192 17.46 -9.20 4.89
N GLN A 193 16.37 -8.46 4.72
CA GLN A 193 15.01 -8.91 5.03
C GLN A 193 14.30 -9.52 3.82
N LEU A 194 14.80 -9.30 2.61
CA LEU A 194 14.20 -9.78 1.37
C LEU A 194 14.68 -11.21 1.04
N SER A 195 13.76 -12.05 0.57
CA SER A 195 14.11 -13.38 0.06
C SER A 195 14.92 -13.27 -1.22
N ALA A 196 16.10 -13.86 -1.30
CA ALA A 196 16.94 -13.84 -2.49
C ALA A 196 16.23 -14.41 -3.74
N THR A 197 15.34 -15.38 -3.55
CA THR A 197 14.69 -16.10 -4.66
C THR A 197 13.26 -15.63 -4.94
N MET A 198 12.62 -14.96 -3.98
CA MET A 198 11.18 -14.68 -4.03
C MET A 198 10.81 -13.19 -3.98
N PHE A 199 11.74 -12.27 -3.68
CA PHE A 199 11.39 -10.88 -3.38
C PHE A 199 10.61 -10.21 -4.53
N ASP A 200 10.93 -10.52 -5.79
CA ASP A 200 10.35 -9.96 -7.01
C ASP A 200 9.27 -10.84 -7.65
N ARG A 201 8.83 -11.90 -6.94
CA ARG A 201 7.81 -12.81 -7.49
C ARG A 201 6.41 -12.24 -7.33
N GLY A 202 5.65 -12.35 -8.40
CA GLY A 202 4.28 -11.88 -8.52
C GLY A 202 3.94 -11.58 -9.98
N THR A 203 2.65 -11.35 -10.24
CA THR A 203 2.19 -10.90 -11.56
C THR A 203 1.91 -9.42 -11.48
N TYR A 204 2.41 -8.64 -12.42
CA TYR A 204 2.26 -7.18 -12.44
C TYR A 204 1.72 -6.68 -13.78
N TYR A 205 0.97 -5.58 -13.74
CA TYR A 205 0.49 -4.91 -14.94
C TYR A 205 1.64 -4.26 -15.72
N GLY A 206 1.58 -4.35 -17.05
CA GLY A 206 2.51 -3.66 -17.93
C GLY A 206 2.08 -2.21 -18.24
N GLY A 207 2.91 -1.54 -19.03
CA GLY A 207 2.68 -0.15 -19.46
C GLY A 207 3.38 0.89 -18.59
N PRO A 208 3.22 2.19 -18.93
CA PRO A 208 3.89 3.27 -18.20
C PRO A 208 3.49 3.34 -16.73
N GLN A 209 4.41 3.84 -15.91
CA GLN A 209 4.16 4.23 -14.53
C GLN A 209 3.59 5.66 -14.51
N VAL A 210 2.56 5.89 -13.71
CA VAL A 210 1.97 7.23 -13.59
C VAL A 210 1.72 7.58 -12.12
N VAL A 211 1.89 8.86 -11.77
CA VAL A 211 1.46 9.41 -10.49
C VAL A 211 0.13 10.14 -10.65
N ILE A 212 -0.67 10.17 -9.59
CA ILE A 212 -1.89 10.96 -9.54
C ILE A 212 -1.55 12.31 -8.91
N THR A 213 -1.51 13.36 -9.71
CA THR A 213 -1.11 14.71 -9.25
C THR A 213 -2.24 15.56 -8.68
N SER A 214 -3.50 15.12 -8.84
CA SER A 214 -4.69 15.81 -8.32
C SER A 214 -5.16 15.32 -6.94
N GLY A 215 -4.52 14.29 -6.42
CA GLY A 215 -4.84 13.62 -5.16
C GLY A 215 -5.42 12.23 -5.39
N TYR A 216 -4.75 11.22 -4.87
CA TYR A 216 -5.14 9.82 -5.02
C TYR A 216 -6.39 9.49 -4.19
N ASP A 217 -6.65 10.23 -3.12
CA ASP A 217 -7.80 10.06 -2.21
C ASP A 217 -9.16 10.15 -2.92
N ALA A 218 -9.25 10.80 -4.08
CA ALA A 218 -10.47 10.84 -4.89
C ALA A 218 -10.94 9.42 -5.28
N VAL A 219 -10.03 8.48 -5.51
CA VAL A 219 -10.36 7.10 -5.91
C VAL A 219 -11.06 6.33 -4.78
N PRO A 220 -10.50 6.18 -3.56
CA PRO A 220 -11.23 5.52 -2.47
C PRO A 220 -12.50 6.26 -2.07
N HIS A 221 -12.56 7.59 -2.13
CA HIS A 221 -13.80 8.33 -1.88
C HIS A 221 -14.91 7.95 -2.86
N SER A 222 -14.60 7.82 -4.16
CA SER A 222 -15.59 7.42 -5.15
C SER A 222 -16.11 5.98 -4.96
N LEU A 223 -15.25 5.08 -4.47
CA LEU A 223 -15.66 3.71 -4.12
C LEU A 223 -16.54 3.66 -2.87
N ALA A 224 -16.30 4.58 -1.94
CA ALA A 224 -17.04 4.67 -0.67
C ALA A 224 -18.43 5.30 -0.81
N GLU A 225 -18.71 5.98 -1.92
CA GLU A 225 -19.95 6.74 -2.12
C GLU A 225 -21.19 5.86 -1.96
N GLY A 226 -22.08 6.27 -1.01
CA GLY A 226 -23.31 5.56 -0.68
C GLY A 226 -23.11 4.23 0.08
N LEU A 227 -21.90 3.84 0.48
CA LEU A 227 -21.68 2.70 1.35
C LEU A 227 -21.94 3.07 2.83
N PRO A 228 -22.58 2.18 3.61
CA PRO A 228 -22.77 2.38 5.04
C PRO A 228 -21.45 2.10 5.80
N ILE A 229 -20.71 3.16 6.14
CA ILE A 229 -19.42 3.08 6.83
C ILE A 229 -19.55 3.59 8.26
N VAL A 230 -19.10 2.80 9.21
CA VAL A 230 -18.99 3.16 10.63
C VAL A 230 -17.54 3.52 10.92
N PHE A 231 -17.27 4.81 11.03
CA PHE A 231 -15.94 5.36 11.31
C PHE A 231 -15.56 5.32 12.79
N ASN A 232 -14.29 5.60 13.09
CA ASN A 232 -13.73 5.67 14.45
C ASN A 232 -14.01 4.41 15.28
N THR A 233 -14.03 3.25 14.63
CA THR A 233 -14.47 1.99 15.22
C THR A 233 -13.42 0.90 14.97
N ALA A 234 -12.45 0.79 15.88
CA ALA A 234 -11.39 -0.20 15.82
C ALA A 234 -11.89 -1.57 16.28
N VAL A 235 -11.76 -2.57 15.41
CA VAL A 235 -12.10 -3.96 15.73
C VAL A 235 -11.03 -4.56 16.65
N LYS A 236 -11.48 -5.33 17.67
CA LYS A 236 -10.64 -5.99 18.67
C LYS A 236 -10.74 -7.51 18.62
N ALA A 237 -11.91 -8.05 18.22
CA ALA A 237 -12.11 -9.48 18.13
C ALA A 237 -13.08 -9.85 17.01
N ILE A 238 -12.89 -11.03 16.43
CA ILE A 238 -13.78 -11.66 15.46
C ILE A 238 -14.13 -13.03 16.00
N VAL A 239 -15.43 -13.28 16.15
CA VAL A 239 -15.96 -14.53 16.71
C VAL A 239 -16.87 -15.19 15.67
N GLN A 240 -16.60 -16.43 15.30
CA GLN A 240 -17.44 -17.21 14.38
C GLN A 240 -18.34 -18.14 15.19
N HIS A 241 -19.65 -18.04 14.99
CA HIS A 241 -20.64 -18.89 15.65
C HIS A 241 -21.61 -19.50 14.63
N GLY A 242 -21.49 -20.78 14.36
CA GLY A 242 -22.42 -21.49 13.46
C GLY A 242 -22.58 -20.74 12.14
N ASN A 243 -23.72 -20.09 11.97
CA ASN A 243 -24.08 -19.39 10.73
C ASN A 243 -23.85 -17.85 10.78
N SER A 244 -23.16 -17.32 11.78
CA SER A 244 -22.89 -15.88 11.91
C SER A 244 -21.47 -15.57 12.32
N VAL A 245 -21.06 -14.32 12.11
CA VAL A 245 -19.80 -13.73 12.59
C VAL A 245 -20.14 -12.54 13.43
N THR A 246 -19.57 -12.47 14.65
CA THR A 246 -19.62 -11.31 15.51
C THR A 246 -18.29 -10.59 15.48
N VAL A 247 -18.31 -9.30 15.11
CA VAL A 247 -17.16 -8.38 15.14
C VAL A 247 -17.28 -7.51 16.39
N ARG A 248 -16.33 -7.63 17.32
CA ARG A 248 -16.32 -6.87 18.59
C ARG A 248 -15.34 -5.71 18.49
N THR A 249 -15.78 -4.55 18.98
CA THR A 249 -14.99 -3.33 19.16
C THR A 249 -14.84 -3.04 20.64
N GLY A 250 -14.28 -1.88 21.04
CA GLY A 250 -14.22 -1.49 22.45
C GLY A 250 -15.60 -1.27 23.08
N GLU A 251 -16.57 -0.77 22.30
CA GLU A 251 -17.87 -0.32 22.82
C GLU A 251 -19.08 -1.02 22.19
N ARG A 252 -18.92 -1.62 21.01
CA ARG A 252 -20.01 -2.20 20.21
C ARG A 252 -19.67 -3.58 19.69
N SER A 253 -20.70 -4.32 19.35
CA SER A 253 -20.59 -5.55 18.56
C SER A 253 -21.49 -5.44 17.34
N PHE A 254 -21.01 -6.00 16.24
CA PHE A 254 -21.74 -6.12 14.99
C PHE A 254 -21.86 -7.60 14.66
N GLU A 255 -23.04 -8.01 14.23
CA GLU A 255 -23.27 -9.39 13.80
C GLU A 255 -23.68 -9.41 12.33
N GLY A 256 -23.23 -10.43 11.59
CA GLY A 256 -23.56 -10.60 10.19
C GLY A 256 -23.38 -12.06 9.74
N PRO A 257 -23.86 -12.38 8.54
CA PRO A 257 -23.76 -13.74 7.99
C PRO A 257 -22.31 -14.14 7.65
N ALA A 258 -21.45 -13.16 7.40
CA ALA A 258 -20.02 -13.36 7.11
C ALA A 258 -19.23 -12.06 7.32
N ALA A 259 -17.90 -12.16 7.34
CA ALA A 259 -17.00 -11.01 7.43
C ALA A 259 -15.85 -11.11 6.41
N ILE A 260 -15.45 -9.94 5.87
CA ILE A 260 -14.23 -9.78 5.08
C ILE A 260 -13.29 -8.85 5.86
N LEU A 261 -12.17 -9.40 6.29
CA LEU A 261 -11.16 -8.69 7.07
C LEU A 261 -10.07 -8.13 6.16
N THR A 262 -9.91 -6.82 6.13
CA THR A 262 -8.99 -6.13 5.22
C THR A 262 -7.94 -5.27 5.92
N VAL A 263 -7.68 -5.56 7.18
CA VAL A 263 -6.64 -4.86 7.94
C VAL A 263 -5.24 -5.20 7.42
N PRO A 264 -4.27 -4.28 7.54
CA PRO A 264 -2.90 -4.51 7.10
C PRO A 264 -2.24 -5.72 7.77
N LEU A 265 -1.31 -6.37 7.04
CA LEU A 265 -0.54 -7.52 7.56
C LEU A 265 0.12 -7.19 8.90
N GLY A 266 0.73 -6.01 9.06
CA GLY A 266 1.39 -5.62 10.31
C GLY A 266 0.43 -5.53 11.51
N VAL A 267 -0.85 -5.25 11.28
CA VAL A 267 -1.89 -5.25 12.34
C VAL A 267 -2.20 -6.69 12.78
N LEU A 268 -2.25 -7.64 11.82
CA LEU A 268 -2.47 -9.06 12.13
C LEU A 268 -1.25 -9.67 12.82
N GLN A 269 -0.04 -9.39 12.33
CA GLN A 269 1.22 -9.85 12.95
C GLN A 269 1.39 -9.35 14.39
N ALA A 270 0.89 -8.16 14.70
CA ALA A 270 0.92 -7.61 16.04
C ALA A 270 -0.13 -8.20 16.98
N GLY A 271 -0.99 -9.12 16.51
CA GLY A 271 -2.05 -9.71 17.33
C GLY A 271 -3.09 -8.69 17.81
N ALA A 272 -3.29 -7.58 17.07
CA ALA A 272 -4.19 -6.51 17.47
C ALA A 272 -5.68 -6.91 17.43
N ILE A 273 -5.99 -8.04 16.78
CA ILE A 273 -7.33 -8.62 16.68
C ILE A 273 -7.26 -10.07 17.15
N THR A 274 -8.14 -10.44 18.08
CA THR A 274 -8.29 -11.84 18.52
C THR A 274 -9.34 -12.56 17.70
N PHE A 275 -9.19 -13.89 17.57
CA PHE A 275 -10.08 -14.74 16.80
C PHE A 275 -10.62 -15.87 17.67
N ASP A 276 -11.91 -16.15 17.54
CA ASP A 276 -12.57 -17.28 18.19
C ASP A 276 -13.51 -17.99 17.15
N PRO A 277 -13.21 -19.23 16.72
CA PRO A 277 -12.00 -20.00 17.07
C PRO A 277 -10.71 -19.34 16.57
N PRO A 278 -9.54 -19.73 17.08
CA PRO A 278 -8.26 -19.25 16.59
C PRO A 278 -8.10 -19.44 15.08
N LEU A 279 -7.26 -18.61 14.44
CA LEU A 279 -6.89 -18.79 13.05
C LEU A 279 -6.25 -20.17 12.83
N PRO A 280 -6.49 -20.84 11.71
CA PRO A 280 -5.82 -22.09 11.37
C PRO A 280 -4.30 -21.91 11.37
N ASP A 281 -3.55 -22.92 11.83
CA ASP A 281 -2.09 -22.87 11.93
C ASP A 281 -1.42 -22.50 10.60
N ALA A 282 -1.96 -22.96 9.47
CA ALA A 282 -1.46 -22.60 8.15
C ALA A 282 -1.57 -21.11 7.84
N HIS A 283 -2.67 -20.45 8.24
CA HIS A 283 -2.82 -18.99 8.11
C HIS A 283 -1.86 -18.24 9.04
N VAL A 284 -1.72 -18.72 10.29
CA VAL A 284 -0.78 -18.13 11.25
C VAL A 284 0.65 -18.22 10.74
N HIS A 285 1.01 -19.39 10.16
CA HIS A 285 2.32 -19.58 9.52
C HIS A 285 2.53 -18.55 8.40
N SER A 286 1.61 -18.46 7.45
CA SER A 286 1.72 -17.54 6.31
C SER A 286 1.75 -16.06 6.71
N LEU A 287 0.96 -15.67 7.72
CA LEU A 287 1.03 -14.32 8.29
C LEU A 287 2.41 -13.98 8.85
N ARG A 288 3.10 -14.95 9.45
CA ARG A 288 4.44 -14.78 10.02
C ARG A 288 5.56 -14.88 9.00
N ALA A 289 5.35 -15.68 7.94
CA ALA A 289 6.35 -15.90 6.89
C ALA A 289 6.56 -14.66 6.03
N LEU A 290 5.50 -13.90 5.75
CA LEU A 290 5.59 -12.66 4.98
C LEU A 290 6.21 -11.53 5.81
N GLY A 291 7.06 -10.73 5.18
CA GLY A 291 7.57 -9.50 5.75
C GLY A 291 6.59 -8.33 5.59
N PHE A 292 6.73 -7.32 6.45
CA PHE A 292 5.97 -6.07 6.37
C PHE A 292 6.91 -4.89 6.58
N GLY A 293 7.10 -4.12 5.51
CA GLY A 293 8.16 -3.13 5.40
C GLY A 293 7.74 -1.69 5.67
N VAL A 294 8.70 -0.80 5.49
CA VAL A 294 8.51 0.64 5.63
C VAL A 294 9.17 1.35 4.46
N LEU A 295 8.37 2.09 3.69
CA LEU A 295 8.84 3.13 2.79
C LEU A 295 8.37 4.47 3.36
N SER A 296 9.31 5.25 3.87
CA SER A 296 9.08 6.60 4.34
C SER A 296 9.15 7.59 3.18
N LYS A 297 8.22 8.53 3.19
CA LYS A 297 8.16 9.66 2.28
C LYS A 297 8.40 10.94 3.06
N SER A 298 9.43 11.67 2.71
CA SER A 298 9.73 12.98 3.28
C SER A 298 9.58 14.05 2.21
N TYR A 299 8.54 14.86 2.33
CA TYR A 299 8.33 16.04 1.50
C TYR A 299 9.10 17.20 2.10
N PHE A 300 10.01 17.77 1.31
CA PHE A 300 10.77 18.96 1.67
C PHE A 300 10.22 20.16 0.91
N ARG A 301 9.84 21.21 1.63
CA ARG A 301 9.46 22.50 1.05
C ARG A 301 10.67 23.42 1.08
N PHE A 302 11.04 23.92 -0.08
CA PHE A 302 12.15 24.84 -0.26
C PHE A 302 11.69 26.31 -0.22
N ALA A 303 12.59 27.21 0.09
CA ALA A 303 12.31 28.65 0.05
C ALA A 303 11.95 29.12 -1.38
N GLN A 304 12.60 28.55 -2.37
CA GLN A 304 12.35 28.81 -3.79
C GLN A 304 12.66 27.56 -4.62
N ARG A 305 12.12 27.50 -5.84
CA ARG A 305 12.39 26.45 -6.81
C ARG A 305 13.68 26.79 -7.57
N SER A 306 14.61 25.84 -7.63
CA SER A 306 15.85 25.92 -8.43
C SER A 306 16.01 24.79 -9.45
N TRP A 307 14.94 24.01 -9.69
CA TRP A 307 14.87 22.91 -10.64
C TRP A 307 13.79 23.15 -11.69
N GLY A 308 13.72 22.28 -12.72
CA GLY A 308 12.73 22.35 -13.80
C GLY A 308 11.27 22.33 -13.34
N LEU A 309 10.36 22.57 -14.27
CA LEU A 309 8.92 22.71 -13.99
C LEU A 309 8.17 21.37 -13.88
N GLU A 310 8.78 20.31 -14.37
CA GLU A 310 8.19 18.98 -14.52
C GLU A 310 8.44 18.09 -13.31
N ASN A 311 7.69 16.99 -13.17
CA ASN A 311 8.07 15.90 -12.29
C ASN A 311 9.35 15.25 -12.83
N ALA A 312 10.37 15.17 -12.01
CA ALA A 312 11.62 14.56 -12.43
C ALA A 312 12.31 13.91 -11.23
N PHE A 313 12.92 12.74 -11.47
CA PHE A 313 13.80 12.12 -10.51
C PHE A 313 15.16 12.80 -10.51
N TYR A 314 15.68 13.03 -9.31
CA TYR A 314 17.05 13.42 -9.04
C TYR A 314 17.66 12.36 -8.12
N GLN A 315 18.90 12.01 -8.36
CA GLN A 315 19.55 10.93 -7.66
C GLN A 315 20.91 11.34 -7.11
N PHE A 316 21.25 10.81 -5.94
CA PHE A 316 22.53 11.05 -5.29
C PHE A 316 23.18 9.72 -4.93
N LEU A 317 24.33 9.42 -5.56
CA LEU A 317 25.17 8.28 -5.23
C LEU A 317 26.24 8.75 -4.24
N GLY A 318 26.03 8.49 -2.96
CA GLY A 318 26.92 8.88 -1.89
C GLY A 318 27.89 7.78 -1.46
N ALA A 319 29.00 8.17 -0.84
CA ALA A 319 29.93 7.22 -0.21
C ALA A 319 29.31 6.57 1.03
N ASP A 320 28.45 7.32 1.74
CA ASP A 320 27.63 6.82 2.85
C ASP A 320 26.25 6.50 2.31
N THR A 321 26.06 5.26 1.89
CA THR A 321 24.94 4.88 1.03
C THR A 321 23.59 4.86 1.74
N GLY A 322 22.57 5.32 1.03
CA GLY A 322 21.16 4.96 1.19
C GLY A 322 20.23 6.03 1.75
N MET A 323 20.65 6.98 2.62
CA MET A 323 19.77 8.09 3.00
C MET A 323 19.71 9.12 1.88
N TRP A 324 18.48 9.52 1.51
CA TRP A 324 18.23 10.57 0.54
C TRP A 324 18.87 10.32 -0.84
N ALA A 325 18.85 9.05 -1.28
CA ALA A 325 19.41 8.67 -2.58
C ALA A 325 18.49 9.04 -3.75
N GLN A 326 17.17 9.02 -3.55
CA GLN A 326 16.17 9.34 -4.59
C GLN A 326 15.27 10.50 -4.19
N TRP A 327 15.07 11.42 -5.13
CA TRP A 327 14.27 12.63 -4.97
C TRP A 327 13.35 12.81 -6.18
N LEU A 328 12.06 13.07 -5.93
CA LEU A 328 11.09 13.38 -6.98
C LEU A 328 10.60 14.82 -6.82
N THR A 329 10.87 15.66 -7.80
CA THR A 329 10.33 17.02 -7.82
C THR A 329 8.85 17.00 -8.14
N LEU A 330 8.05 17.82 -7.44
CA LEU A 330 6.64 17.96 -7.77
C LEU A 330 6.45 19.00 -8.90
N PRO A 331 5.31 18.95 -9.64
CA PRO A 331 4.99 19.94 -10.65
C PRO A 331 5.07 21.37 -10.11
N ALA A 332 5.36 22.34 -10.99
CA ALA A 332 5.45 23.75 -10.60
C ALA A 332 4.23 24.28 -9.85
N ALA A 333 3.04 23.79 -10.22
CA ALA A 333 1.78 24.16 -9.56
C ALA A 333 1.71 23.75 -8.08
N ALA A 334 2.48 22.73 -7.66
CA ALA A 334 2.58 22.31 -6.27
C ALA A 334 3.51 23.23 -5.42
N GLY A 335 4.23 24.15 -6.06
CA GLY A 335 5.21 25.00 -5.40
C GLY A 335 6.61 24.35 -5.33
N PRO A 336 7.52 24.90 -4.51
CA PRO A 336 8.90 24.44 -4.39
C PRO A 336 8.98 23.23 -3.45
N ILE A 337 8.37 22.11 -3.85
CA ILE A 337 8.29 20.87 -3.04
C ILE A 337 8.99 19.74 -3.77
N VAL A 338 9.77 18.97 -3.02
CA VAL A 338 10.43 17.74 -3.48
C VAL A 338 10.14 16.62 -2.48
N LEU A 339 9.87 15.45 -3.00
CA LEU A 339 9.69 14.21 -2.24
C LEU A 339 11.01 13.42 -2.26
N ALA A 340 11.46 12.97 -1.11
CA ALA A 340 12.55 12.00 -0.99
C ALA A 340 12.07 10.71 -0.31
N PHE A 341 12.71 9.60 -0.67
CA PHE A 341 12.34 8.26 -0.23
C PHE A 341 13.42 7.67 0.69
N ASN A 342 12.98 6.83 1.63
CA ASN A 342 13.87 5.98 2.42
C ASN A 342 13.12 4.71 2.82
N ALA A 343 13.69 3.54 2.56
CA ALA A 343 13.09 2.26 2.89
C ALA A 343 13.78 1.58 4.09
N GLY A 344 13.19 0.50 4.56
CA GLY A 344 13.76 -0.38 5.57
C GLY A 344 14.12 0.34 6.87
N HIS A 345 15.32 0.12 7.38
CA HIS A 345 15.79 0.78 8.60
C HIS A 345 15.94 2.30 8.46
N ARG A 346 16.31 2.78 7.24
CA ARG A 346 16.41 4.22 6.93
C ARG A 346 15.02 4.87 6.91
N GLY A 347 14.01 4.16 6.40
CA GLY A 347 12.61 4.59 6.45
C GLY A 347 12.11 4.72 7.89
N ARG A 348 12.42 3.73 8.74
CA ARG A 348 12.09 3.80 10.18
C ARG A 348 12.80 4.95 10.89
N TYR A 349 14.07 5.17 10.57
CA TYR A 349 14.81 6.33 11.08
C TYR A 349 14.11 7.64 10.65
N ALA A 350 13.81 7.82 9.38
CA ALA A 350 13.15 9.02 8.88
C ALA A 350 11.77 9.25 9.54
N GLU A 351 10.99 8.20 9.78
CA GLU A 351 9.68 8.31 10.44
C GLU A 351 9.77 8.63 11.96
N SER A 352 10.90 8.35 12.60
CA SER A 352 11.12 8.59 14.03
C SER A 352 11.94 9.86 14.33
N SER A 353 12.55 10.47 13.31
CA SER A 353 13.38 11.67 13.47
C SER A 353 12.56 12.93 13.60
N ALA A 354 13.10 13.90 14.33
CA ALA A 354 12.54 15.24 14.42
C ALA A 354 12.68 15.99 13.07
N PRO A 355 11.78 16.94 12.76
CA PRO A 355 11.84 17.72 11.52
C PRO A 355 13.21 18.38 11.27
N GLU A 356 13.83 18.90 12.32
CA GLU A 356 15.14 19.57 12.25
C GLU A 356 16.26 18.59 11.87
N GLU A 357 16.21 17.35 12.35
CA GLU A 357 17.18 16.31 12.02
C GLU A 357 17.04 15.88 10.54
N LEU A 358 15.79 15.74 10.06
CA LEU A 358 15.53 15.41 8.66
C LEU A 358 16.05 16.51 7.74
N ILE A 359 15.80 17.78 8.06
CA ILE A 359 16.29 18.93 7.29
C ILE A 359 17.82 18.96 7.31
N ALA A 360 18.44 18.80 8.49
CA ALA A 360 19.90 18.84 8.62
C ALA A 360 20.58 17.72 7.82
N GLY A 361 20.00 16.50 7.80
CA GLY A 361 20.52 15.37 7.03
C GLY A 361 20.31 15.51 5.52
N ALA A 362 19.18 16.07 5.09
CA ALA A 362 18.83 16.21 3.69
C ALA A 362 19.51 17.42 2.99
N LEU A 363 19.72 18.52 3.71
CA LEU A 363 20.19 19.77 3.12
C LEU A 363 21.54 19.69 2.40
N PRO A 364 22.57 18.99 2.89
CA PRO A 364 23.84 18.86 2.17
C PRO A 364 23.65 18.18 0.79
N ILE A 365 22.80 17.17 0.71
CA ILE A 365 22.50 16.47 -0.55
C ILE A 365 21.64 17.36 -1.46
N ALA A 366 20.62 18.01 -0.90
CA ALA A 366 19.77 18.93 -1.65
C ALA A 366 20.58 20.05 -2.32
N ARG A 367 21.64 20.59 -1.66
CA ARG A 367 22.53 21.56 -2.26
C ARG A 367 23.33 21.03 -3.43
N GLN A 368 23.79 19.80 -3.39
CA GLN A 368 24.47 19.16 -4.52
C GLN A 368 23.51 18.92 -5.71
N LEU A 369 22.26 18.57 -5.43
CA LEU A 369 21.25 18.32 -6.45
C LEU A 369 20.70 19.62 -7.07
N PHE A 370 20.38 20.60 -6.25
CA PHE A 370 19.57 21.78 -6.62
C PHE A 370 20.35 23.10 -6.56
N GLY A 371 21.62 23.09 -6.14
CA GLY A 371 22.50 24.26 -6.06
C GLY A 371 22.73 24.74 -4.62
N ASP A 372 23.85 25.45 -4.41
CA ASP A 372 24.32 25.87 -3.09
C ASP A 372 23.33 26.76 -2.32
N ASP A 373 22.48 27.50 -3.05
CA ASP A 373 21.42 28.35 -2.49
C ASP A 373 20.18 27.56 -2.06
N ALA A 374 20.14 26.24 -2.24
CA ALA A 374 19.03 25.44 -1.82
C ALA A 374 18.81 25.55 -0.30
N ALA A 375 17.61 25.96 0.08
CA ALA A 375 17.23 26.16 1.47
C ALA A 375 15.90 25.44 1.74
N ILE A 376 15.94 24.40 2.58
CA ILE A 376 14.75 23.68 3.05
C ILE A 376 14.16 24.47 4.21
N VAL A 377 12.87 24.84 4.11
CA VAL A 377 12.16 25.65 5.11
C VAL A 377 11.16 24.85 5.93
N ASP A 378 10.76 23.65 5.46
CA ASP A 378 9.81 22.81 6.15
C ASP A 378 9.93 21.36 5.65
N VAL A 379 9.51 20.39 6.46
CA VAL A 379 9.46 18.98 6.10
C VAL A 379 8.19 18.33 6.63
N LYS A 380 7.64 17.42 5.84
CA LYS A 380 6.51 16.56 6.24
C LYS A 380 6.82 15.12 5.88
N SER A 381 6.88 14.24 6.86
CA SER A 381 7.15 12.82 6.67
C SER A 381 5.94 11.95 6.90
N SER A 382 5.89 10.79 6.24
CA SER A 382 4.97 9.70 6.60
C SER A 382 5.31 9.16 8.00
N SER A 383 4.33 8.46 8.59
CA SER A 383 4.49 7.85 9.93
C SER A 383 3.72 6.53 9.99
N TRP A 384 4.01 5.63 9.04
CA TRP A 384 3.29 4.36 8.91
C TRP A 384 3.66 3.36 10.00
N THR A 385 4.91 3.40 10.48
CA THR A 385 5.40 2.50 11.54
C THR A 385 4.67 2.74 12.86
N ALA A 386 4.50 4.00 13.24
CA ALA A 386 3.85 4.39 14.48
C ALA A 386 2.31 4.36 14.41
N ASP A 387 1.73 4.30 13.21
CA ASP A 387 0.29 4.23 13.00
C ASP A 387 -0.25 2.87 13.46
N PRO A 388 -1.08 2.78 14.53
CA PRO A 388 -1.55 1.50 15.07
C PRO A 388 -2.44 0.72 14.11
N TYR A 389 -3.01 1.38 13.09
CA TYR A 389 -3.88 0.78 12.07
C TYR A 389 -3.16 0.49 10.75
N ALA A 390 -1.84 0.70 10.67
CA ALA A 390 -1.00 0.32 9.54
C ALA A 390 0.18 -0.55 9.96
N ARG A 391 1.01 -0.06 10.89
CA ARG A 391 2.22 -0.70 11.44
C ARG A 391 3.28 -1.01 10.39
N GLY A 392 3.34 -0.19 9.34
CA GLY A 392 4.24 -0.29 8.20
C GLY A 392 3.57 0.10 6.89
N SER A 393 4.30 0.00 5.78
CA SER A 393 3.87 0.44 4.46
C SER A 393 3.23 -0.66 3.63
N TYR A 394 3.94 -1.75 3.33
CA TYR A 394 3.42 -2.88 2.55
C TYR A 394 4.24 -4.15 2.75
N SER A 395 3.67 -5.27 2.26
CA SER A 395 4.21 -6.61 2.44
C SER A 395 5.28 -6.96 1.41
N PHE A 396 6.22 -7.81 1.80
CA PHE A 396 7.24 -8.36 0.92
C PHE A 396 7.47 -9.85 1.20
N HIS A 397 8.21 -10.53 0.32
CA HIS A 397 8.67 -11.89 0.55
C HIS A 397 9.95 -11.90 1.37
N ALA A 398 9.84 -12.31 2.65
CA ALA A 398 10.98 -12.55 3.53
C ALA A 398 11.65 -13.90 3.23
N PRO A 399 12.89 -14.14 3.68
CA PRO A 399 13.54 -15.44 3.54
C PRO A 399 12.66 -16.58 4.09
N GLY A 400 12.47 -17.62 3.29
CA GLY A 400 11.62 -18.77 3.64
C GLY A 400 10.14 -18.61 3.27
N SER A 401 9.66 -17.42 2.87
CA SER A 401 8.29 -17.26 2.36
C SER A 401 8.20 -17.54 0.85
N GLY A 402 6.99 -17.81 0.39
CA GLY A 402 6.71 -18.07 -1.02
C GLY A 402 5.31 -17.61 -1.45
N LEU A 403 4.99 -17.83 -2.74
CA LEU A 403 3.66 -17.50 -3.28
C LEU A 403 2.54 -18.28 -2.58
N ASP A 404 2.84 -19.49 -2.10
CA ASP A 404 1.86 -20.32 -1.38
C ASP A 404 1.40 -19.67 -0.07
N ASP A 405 2.25 -18.86 0.58
CA ASP A 405 1.84 -18.11 1.77
C ASP A 405 0.77 -17.07 1.42
N ARG A 406 0.92 -16.35 0.31
CA ARG A 406 -0.08 -15.40 -0.16
C ARG A 406 -1.37 -16.08 -0.61
N ARG A 407 -1.27 -17.24 -1.31
CA ARG A 407 -2.44 -18.05 -1.70
C ARG A 407 -3.19 -18.57 -0.48
N ARG A 408 -2.46 -19.05 0.53
CA ARG A 408 -3.03 -19.54 1.78
C ARG A 408 -3.86 -18.47 2.48
N LEU A 409 -3.38 -17.22 2.52
CA LEU A 409 -4.14 -16.11 3.09
C LEU A 409 -5.42 -15.78 2.32
N GLN A 410 -5.51 -16.17 1.04
CA GLN A 410 -6.71 -15.99 0.23
C GLN A 410 -7.78 -17.05 0.50
N GLU A 411 -7.42 -18.20 1.10
CA GLU A 411 -8.36 -19.24 1.45
C GLU A 411 -9.30 -18.77 2.56
N PRO A 412 -10.61 -19.11 2.49
CA PRO A 412 -11.54 -18.77 3.56
C PRO A 412 -11.18 -19.43 4.89
N ILE A 413 -11.38 -18.72 5.97
CA ILE A 413 -11.21 -19.22 7.34
C ILE A 413 -12.55 -19.71 7.85
N GLY A 414 -12.72 -21.02 7.90
CA GLY A 414 -14.03 -21.62 8.05
C GLY A 414 -14.95 -21.29 6.87
N ASP A 415 -16.24 -21.10 7.14
CA ASP A 415 -17.21 -20.85 6.08
C ASP A 415 -17.55 -19.36 5.88
N ARG A 416 -17.11 -18.47 6.81
CA ARG A 416 -17.70 -17.14 6.92
C ARG A 416 -16.71 -16.00 7.13
N LEU A 417 -15.41 -16.27 7.27
CA LEU A 417 -14.38 -15.25 7.40
C LEU A 417 -13.41 -15.32 6.22
N TYR A 418 -13.18 -14.18 5.59
CA TYR A 418 -12.32 -14.02 4.43
C TYR A 418 -11.26 -12.96 4.73
N LEU A 419 -10.02 -13.19 4.31
CA LEU A 419 -8.97 -12.17 4.33
C LEU A 419 -8.88 -11.52 2.95
N ALA A 420 -8.61 -10.22 2.92
CA ALA A 420 -8.27 -9.51 1.70
C ALA A 420 -7.32 -8.34 2.00
N GLY A 421 -6.54 -7.94 1.02
CA GLY A 421 -5.55 -6.87 1.16
C GLY A 421 -4.39 -7.06 0.18
N GLU A 422 -3.44 -6.13 0.16
CA GLU A 422 -2.27 -6.19 -0.72
C GLU A 422 -1.31 -7.34 -0.39
N ALA A 423 -1.40 -7.90 0.82
CA ALA A 423 -0.62 -9.07 1.24
C ALA A 423 -1.27 -10.40 0.84
N VAL A 424 -2.54 -10.39 0.37
CA VAL A 424 -3.37 -11.57 0.12
C VAL A 424 -3.48 -11.81 -1.38
N GLY A 425 -3.16 -13.04 -1.80
CA GLY A 425 -3.09 -13.41 -3.22
C GLY A 425 -1.74 -13.09 -3.85
N GLU A 426 -1.43 -13.78 -4.93
CA GLU A 426 -0.14 -13.69 -5.62
C GLU A 426 -0.09 -12.61 -6.72
N ASP A 427 -1.27 -12.17 -7.17
CA ASP A 427 -1.38 -11.18 -8.23
C ASP A 427 -1.24 -9.76 -7.69
N ASN A 428 -0.30 -9.01 -8.24
CA ASN A 428 -0.04 -7.61 -7.90
C ASN A 428 0.15 -7.35 -6.39
N PRO A 429 0.99 -8.13 -5.68
CA PRO A 429 1.21 -7.94 -4.25
C PRO A 429 1.77 -6.54 -3.96
N ALA A 430 1.58 -6.07 -2.73
CA ALA A 430 2.07 -4.77 -2.25
C ALA A 430 1.53 -3.54 -3.01
N THR A 431 0.50 -3.68 -3.84
CA THR A 431 -0.04 -2.60 -4.66
C THR A 431 -1.48 -2.22 -4.31
N VAL A 432 -1.87 -1.00 -4.69
CA VAL A 432 -3.25 -0.50 -4.52
C VAL A 432 -4.26 -1.30 -5.35
N HIS A 433 -3.89 -1.65 -6.58
CA HIS A 433 -4.76 -2.46 -7.44
C HIS A 433 -4.82 -3.91 -6.98
N GLY A 434 -3.72 -4.48 -6.47
CA GLY A 434 -3.75 -5.80 -5.84
C GLY A 434 -4.68 -5.85 -4.64
N ALA A 435 -4.63 -4.84 -3.77
CA ALA A 435 -5.57 -4.70 -2.67
C ALA A 435 -7.03 -4.64 -3.16
N LEU A 436 -7.33 -3.81 -4.16
CA LEU A 436 -8.66 -3.68 -4.76
C LEU A 436 -9.18 -5.02 -5.31
N LEU A 437 -8.33 -5.71 -6.09
CA LEU A 437 -8.66 -6.99 -6.72
C LEU A 437 -8.85 -8.10 -5.68
N SER A 438 -8.00 -8.16 -4.66
CA SER A 438 -8.14 -9.11 -3.55
C SER A 438 -9.48 -8.92 -2.81
N GLY A 439 -9.90 -7.67 -2.57
CA GLY A 439 -11.21 -7.39 -1.99
C GLY A 439 -12.38 -7.85 -2.86
N ARG A 440 -12.30 -7.57 -4.17
CA ARG A 440 -13.31 -8.03 -5.15
C ARG A 440 -13.38 -9.56 -5.21
N HIS A 441 -12.23 -10.23 -5.17
CA HIS A 441 -12.15 -11.70 -5.15
C HIS A 441 -12.82 -12.28 -3.90
N ALA A 442 -12.49 -11.76 -2.71
CA ALA A 442 -13.09 -12.21 -1.46
C ALA A 442 -14.63 -12.03 -1.45
N ALA A 443 -15.13 -10.92 -2.00
CA ALA A 443 -16.57 -10.69 -2.14
C ALA A 443 -17.21 -11.71 -3.11
N ALA A 444 -16.58 -11.97 -4.25
CA ALA A 444 -17.07 -12.93 -5.24
C ALA A 444 -17.13 -14.36 -4.67
N GLU A 445 -16.07 -14.76 -3.96
CA GLU A 445 -16.02 -16.08 -3.31
C GLU A 445 -17.08 -16.22 -2.20
N LEU A 446 -17.28 -15.17 -1.40
CA LEU A 446 -18.33 -15.11 -0.40
C LEU A 446 -19.71 -15.28 -1.03
N MET A 447 -20.02 -14.51 -2.08
CA MET A 447 -21.31 -14.57 -2.79
C MET A 447 -21.54 -15.96 -3.42
N ARG A 448 -20.50 -16.59 -3.96
CA ARG A 448 -20.57 -17.94 -4.52
C ARG A 448 -20.90 -19.00 -3.47
N ARG A 449 -20.42 -18.87 -2.22
CA ARG A 449 -20.61 -19.83 -1.13
C ARG A 449 -21.93 -19.65 -0.40
N LEU A 450 -22.38 -18.42 -0.23
CA LEU A 450 -23.55 -18.10 0.58
C LEU A 450 -24.80 -17.75 -0.24
N GLY A 451 -24.66 -17.50 -1.53
CA GLY A 451 -25.78 -17.26 -2.49
C GLY A 451 -26.16 -18.51 -3.19
#